data_cb082321fdb0b63496c81fa2c871255a
#
_entry.id   cb082321fdb0b63496c81fa2c871255a
#
_cell.length_a   1.000
_cell.length_b   1.000
_cell.length_c   1.000
_cell.angle_alpha   90.00
_cell.angle_beta   90.00
_cell.angle_gamma   90.00
#
_symmetry.space_group_name_H-M   'P 1'
#
loop_
_entity.id
_entity.type
_entity.pdbx_description
1 polymer ?
#
loop_
_entity_poly.entity_id
_entity_poly.type
_entity_poly.pdbx_seq_one_letter_code
_entity_poly.pdbx_strand_id
1 'polypeptide(L)'
;MQTLRQIPSLMGKPQTHVAGEPIVALHNISARYNGRFALQDVSFDLIAGEQVAVVGPNGAGKSTLFKVIAGVLPNSGGTVSVAGSGPGTHICIAYVPQRSQVDWTFPVDVADVVMMGRIGRLGLFRRPKRADWEYVHQSLDVVGMSAFAARQIGELSGGQQQRVFIARALAQEAELMLMDEPLTGLDVRSQDDIFAVLDELRARGVTVMIATHDLNLAAERFDRVMLLNGQLLGFGQPEDVFTPERLVNAYGGHIRMLDTGDGTMIVNDTCCDQ
;
A
#
# COMPACT_ATOMS: atom_id res chain seq x y z
N MET A 1 -14.10 -2.18 -27.62
CA MET A 1 -12.78 -2.82 -27.48
C MET A 1 -11.75 -1.89 -28.09
N GLN A 2 -11.20 -0.96 -27.29
CA GLN A 2 -10.09 -0.11 -27.72
C GLN A 2 -8.82 -0.85 -27.33
N THR A 3 -8.02 -1.16 -28.34
CA THR A 3 -6.70 -1.78 -28.25
C THR A 3 -5.81 -0.93 -27.35
N LEU A 4 -5.46 -1.43 -26.17
CA LEU A 4 -4.46 -0.84 -25.27
C LEU A 4 -3.14 -0.77 -26.05
N ARG A 5 -2.74 0.46 -26.43
CA ARG A 5 -1.43 0.73 -27.01
C ARG A 5 -0.38 0.28 -26.03
N GLN A 6 0.53 -0.58 -26.48
CA GLN A 6 1.76 -0.93 -25.76
C GLN A 6 2.49 0.36 -25.41
N ILE A 7 2.47 0.72 -24.13
CA ILE A 7 3.25 1.84 -23.60
C ILE A 7 4.70 1.36 -23.59
N PRO A 8 5.63 2.09 -24.25
CA PRO A 8 7.04 1.71 -24.19
C PRO A 8 7.50 1.66 -22.73
N SER A 9 8.34 0.68 -22.39
CA SER A 9 8.99 0.54 -21.09
C SER A 9 9.83 1.78 -20.79
N LEU A 10 9.22 2.77 -20.14
CA LEU A 10 9.88 3.99 -19.65
C LEU A 10 10.35 3.83 -18.20
N MET A 11 10.08 2.69 -17.57
CA MET A 11 10.77 2.35 -16.34
C MET A 11 12.24 2.17 -16.67
N GLY A 12 13.08 3.09 -16.22
CA GLY A 12 14.54 2.89 -16.20
C GLY A 12 14.77 1.49 -15.63
N LYS A 13 15.75 0.76 -16.19
CA LYS A 13 16.04 -0.61 -15.74
C LYS A 13 15.99 -0.63 -14.23
N PRO A 14 15.11 -1.45 -13.60
CA PRO A 14 15.15 -1.61 -12.15
C PRO A 14 16.57 -1.95 -11.80
N GLN A 15 17.09 -1.38 -10.71
CA GLN A 15 18.32 -1.89 -10.14
C GLN A 15 18.07 -3.37 -9.96
N THR A 16 18.80 -4.22 -10.68
CA THR A 16 18.56 -5.65 -10.82
C THR A 16 18.57 -6.28 -9.43
N HIS A 17 17.38 -6.36 -8.80
CA HIS A 17 17.19 -7.21 -7.65
C HIS A 17 17.36 -8.65 -8.14
N VAL A 18 18.14 -9.45 -7.44
CA VAL A 18 18.36 -10.83 -7.78
C VAL A 18 17.00 -11.54 -7.70
N ALA A 19 16.54 -12.14 -8.78
CA ALA A 19 15.27 -12.84 -8.80
C ALA A 19 15.25 -13.91 -7.69
N GLY A 20 14.23 -13.85 -6.81
CA GLY A 20 14.09 -14.76 -5.67
C GLY A 20 14.61 -14.21 -4.34
N GLU A 21 15.27 -13.06 -4.31
CA GLU A 21 15.57 -12.38 -3.06
C GLU A 21 14.37 -11.54 -2.58
N PRO A 22 14.18 -11.45 -1.24
CA PRO A 22 13.09 -10.65 -0.70
C PRO A 22 13.31 -9.16 -0.97
N ILE A 23 12.25 -8.49 -1.49
CA ILE A 23 12.25 -7.02 -1.61
C ILE A 23 12.16 -6.35 -0.25
N VAL A 24 11.50 -6.99 0.72
CA VAL A 24 11.45 -6.58 2.13
C VAL A 24 11.80 -7.78 2.99
N ALA A 25 12.75 -7.61 3.88
CA ALA A 25 13.07 -8.59 4.92
C ALA A 25 13.09 -7.90 6.29
N LEU A 26 12.24 -8.36 7.19
CA LEU A 26 12.17 -7.91 8.56
C LEU A 26 12.58 -9.05 9.49
N HIS A 27 13.48 -8.79 10.42
CA HIS A 27 13.91 -9.75 11.43
C HIS A 27 13.80 -9.14 12.83
N ASN A 28 12.90 -9.71 13.66
CA ASN A 28 12.64 -9.36 15.05
C ASN A 28 12.36 -7.87 15.27
N ILE A 29 11.60 -7.27 14.34
CA ILE A 29 11.31 -5.84 14.39
C ILE A 29 10.40 -5.51 15.55
N SER A 30 10.85 -4.57 16.36
CA SER A 30 10.04 -3.91 17.37
C SER A 30 10.01 -2.42 17.13
N ALA A 31 8.87 -1.79 17.29
CA ALA A 31 8.70 -0.35 17.14
C ALA A 31 7.80 0.21 18.26
N ARG A 32 8.14 1.40 18.74
CA ARG A 32 7.38 2.09 19.78
C ARG A 32 6.75 3.36 19.22
N TYR A 33 5.53 3.60 19.64
CA TYR A 33 4.82 4.85 19.40
C TYR A 33 4.33 5.42 20.73
N ASN A 34 4.70 6.66 21.04
CA ASN A 34 4.40 7.30 22.33
C ASN A 34 4.79 6.43 23.55
N GLY A 35 5.96 5.78 23.50
CA GLY A 35 6.50 4.95 24.59
C GLY A 35 5.91 3.55 24.72
N ARG A 36 4.83 3.22 23.99
CA ARG A 36 4.22 1.88 23.96
C ARG A 36 4.67 1.10 22.72
N PHE A 37 4.79 -0.21 22.86
CA PHE A 37 5.05 -1.05 21.71
C PHE A 37 3.84 -1.04 20.76
N ALA A 38 4.07 -0.63 19.51
CA ALA A 38 3.11 -0.74 18.42
C ALA A 38 3.41 -2.00 17.59
N LEU A 39 4.67 -2.42 17.54
CA LEU A 39 5.12 -3.68 16.95
C LEU A 39 6.09 -4.35 17.89
N GLN A 40 6.00 -5.67 18.00
CA GLN A 40 6.85 -6.46 18.85
C GLN A 40 7.22 -7.77 18.15
N ASP A 41 8.52 -7.97 17.92
CA ASP A 41 9.11 -9.18 17.35
C ASP A 41 8.51 -9.64 16.02
N VAL A 42 8.32 -8.70 15.08
CA VAL A 42 7.76 -8.97 13.77
C VAL A 42 8.85 -9.40 12.79
N SER A 43 8.69 -10.59 12.18
CA SER A 43 9.63 -11.14 11.20
C SER A 43 8.88 -11.68 10.01
N PHE A 44 9.24 -11.27 8.80
CA PHE A 44 8.73 -11.83 7.53
C PHE A 44 9.61 -11.41 6.36
N ASP A 45 9.47 -12.16 5.26
CA ASP A 45 10.07 -11.85 3.97
C ASP A 45 8.97 -11.68 2.91
N LEU A 46 9.07 -10.62 2.10
CA LEU A 46 8.20 -10.32 0.99
C LEU A 46 8.98 -10.38 -0.32
N ILE A 47 8.50 -11.17 -1.26
CA ILE A 47 9.14 -11.35 -2.55
C ILE A 47 8.66 -10.27 -3.54
N ALA A 48 9.56 -9.85 -4.44
CA ALA A 48 9.22 -8.87 -5.46
C ALA A 48 8.05 -9.33 -6.35
N GLY A 49 7.11 -8.41 -6.62
CA GLY A 49 5.91 -8.65 -7.42
C GLY A 49 4.71 -9.20 -6.65
N GLU A 50 4.87 -9.56 -5.37
CA GLU A 50 3.74 -9.99 -4.53
C GLU A 50 2.78 -8.84 -4.20
N GLN A 51 1.49 -9.16 -4.08
CA GLN A 51 0.47 -8.27 -3.52
C GLN A 51 -0.07 -8.87 -2.24
N VAL A 52 0.06 -8.13 -1.13
CA VAL A 52 -0.26 -8.61 0.21
C VAL A 52 -1.23 -7.67 0.90
N ALA A 53 -2.32 -8.22 1.44
CA ALA A 53 -3.18 -7.48 2.36
C ALA A 53 -2.67 -7.61 3.80
N VAL A 54 -2.46 -6.50 4.48
CA VAL A 54 -2.12 -6.44 5.90
C VAL A 54 -3.39 -6.13 6.69
N VAL A 55 -3.87 -7.11 7.44
CA VAL A 55 -5.13 -7.02 8.17
C VAL A 55 -4.91 -7.06 9.68
N GLY A 56 -5.86 -6.52 10.41
CA GLY A 56 -5.83 -6.49 11.87
C GLY A 56 -6.71 -5.37 12.42
N PRO A 57 -7.04 -5.40 13.72
CA PRO A 57 -7.90 -4.39 14.33
C PRO A 57 -7.29 -2.98 14.28
N ASN A 58 -8.08 -1.98 14.66
CA ASN A 58 -7.58 -0.62 14.84
C ASN A 58 -6.51 -0.61 15.94
N GLY A 59 -5.38 0.06 15.68
CA GLY A 59 -4.24 0.03 16.59
C GLY A 59 -3.34 -1.21 16.51
N ALA A 60 -3.61 -2.16 15.62
CA ALA A 60 -2.80 -3.38 15.43
C ALA A 60 -1.34 -3.13 14.98
N GLY A 61 -0.98 -1.89 14.60
CA GLY A 61 0.37 -1.55 14.16
C GLY A 61 0.56 -1.53 12.64
N LYS A 62 -0.50 -1.67 11.82
CA LYS A 62 -0.42 -1.69 10.34
C LYS A 62 0.31 -0.47 9.78
N SER A 63 -0.15 0.73 10.10
CA SER A 63 0.50 1.99 9.68
C SER A 63 1.91 2.16 10.25
N THR A 64 2.14 1.63 11.46
CA THR A 64 3.48 1.63 12.07
C THR A 64 4.44 0.74 11.30
N LEU A 65 3.99 -0.46 10.88
CA LEU A 65 4.76 -1.37 10.04
C LEU A 65 5.16 -0.69 8.73
N PHE A 66 4.21 -0.05 8.04
CA PHE A 66 4.48 0.66 6.80
C PHE A 66 5.47 1.82 6.99
N LYS A 67 5.32 2.61 8.06
CA LYS A 67 6.24 3.70 8.38
C LYS A 67 7.65 3.21 8.72
N VAL A 68 7.78 2.03 9.34
CA VAL A 68 9.09 1.40 9.60
C VAL A 68 9.73 0.93 8.30
N ILE A 69 9.00 0.22 7.42
CA ILE A 69 9.49 -0.22 6.11
C ILE A 69 9.88 0.98 5.24
N ALA A 70 9.07 2.05 5.24
CA ALA A 70 9.36 3.27 4.49
C ALA A 70 10.51 4.12 5.08
N GLY A 71 11.05 3.76 6.24
CA GLY A 71 12.09 4.53 6.92
C GLY A 71 11.62 5.85 7.54
N VAL A 72 10.31 6.06 7.66
CA VAL A 72 9.70 7.24 8.28
C VAL A 72 9.72 7.16 9.80
N LEU A 73 9.58 5.94 10.34
CA LEU A 73 9.65 5.67 11.77
C LEU A 73 10.83 4.74 12.06
N PRO A 74 11.74 5.08 12.98
CA PRO A 74 12.81 4.19 13.36
C PRO A 74 12.27 2.99 14.15
N ASN A 75 12.82 1.79 13.89
CA ASN A 75 12.59 0.63 14.73
C ASN A 75 13.38 0.75 16.06
N SER A 76 12.87 0.15 17.12
CA SER A 76 13.53 0.11 18.43
C SER A 76 14.32 -1.17 18.67
N GLY A 77 14.25 -2.14 17.75
CA GLY A 77 14.98 -3.41 17.77
C GLY A 77 14.79 -4.16 16.45
N GLY A 78 15.65 -5.10 16.17
CA GLY A 78 15.65 -5.90 14.95
C GLY A 78 16.28 -5.20 13.74
N THR A 79 16.21 -5.84 12.58
CA THR A 79 16.78 -5.34 11.31
C THR A 79 15.71 -5.27 10.22
N VAL A 80 15.71 -4.16 9.47
CA VAL A 80 14.90 -3.95 8.27
C VAL A 80 15.83 -3.86 7.08
N SER A 81 15.56 -4.66 6.07
CA SER A 81 16.19 -4.58 4.77
C SER A 81 15.12 -4.35 3.71
N VAL A 82 15.33 -3.38 2.85
CA VAL A 82 14.51 -3.15 1.65
C VAL A 82 15.43 -3.17 0.46
N ALA A 83 15.18 -4.11 -0.45
CA ALA A 83 16.03 -4.33 -1.62
C ALA A 83 17.53 -4.44 -1.27
N GLY A 84 17.85 -5.19 -0.20
CA GLY A 84 19.23 -5.41 0.26
C GLY A 84 19.87 -4.24 1.00
N SER A 85 19.15 -3.17 1.28
CA SER A 85 19.68 -1.98 1.96
C SER A 85 18.79 -1.55 3.13
N GLY A 86 19.30 -0.64 3.98
CA GLY A 86 18.51 -0.11 5.10
C GLY A 86 17.31 0.73 4.63
N PRO A 87 16.26 0.84 5.48
CA PRO A 87 15.07 1.63 5.16
C PRO A 87 15.42 3.11 4.93
N GLY A 88 14.67 3.76 4.03
CA GLY A 88 14.86 5.19 3.71
C GLY A 88 16.05 5.53 2.82
N THR A 89 16.88 4.56 2.42
CA THR A 89 18.01 4.77 1.49
C THR A 89 17.59 4.61 0.03
N HIS A 90 16.43 4.02 -0.23
CA HIS A 90 15.92 3.73 -1.57
C HIS A 90 14.78 4.63 -1.98
N ILE A 91 14.86 5.15 -3.22
CA ILE A 91 13.76 5.89 -3.88
C ILE A 91 12.64 4.92 -4.36
N CYS A 92 12.89 3.60 -4.29
CA CYS A 92 11.99 2.59 -4.83
C CYS A 92 10.76 2.30 -3.94
N ILE A 93 10.64 2.94 -2.77
CA ILE A 93 9.49 2.77 -1.86
C ILE A 93 8.56 3.97 -2.00
N ALA A 94 7.30 3.73 -2.30
CA ALA A 94 6.26 4.74 -2.21
C ALA A 94 5.31 4.42 -1.06
N TYR A 95 5.05 5.41 -0.21
CA TYR A 95 4.06 5.33 0.84
C TYR A 95 2.86 6.21 0.49
N VAL A 96 1.70 5.58 0.42
CA VAL A 96 0.39 6.22 0.23
C VAL A 96 -0.32 6.23 1.58
N PRO A 97 -0.36 7.38 2.26
CA PRO A 97 -0.97 7.49 3.58
C PRO A 97 -2.48 7.36 3.52
N GLN A 98 -3.09 7.09 4.66
CA GLN A 98 -4.53 7.15 4.83
C GLN A 98 -5.07 8.53 4.46
N ARG A 99 -6.22 8.57 3.78
CA ARG A 99 -6.83 9.80 3.25
C ARG A 99 -7.04 10.87 4.32
N SER A 100 -7.37 10.49 5.56
CA SER A 100 -7.56 11.40 6.69
C SER A 100 -6.30 12.15 7.14
N GLN A 101 -5.12 11.71 6.71
CA GLN A 101 -3.83 12.33 7.04
C GLN A 101 -3.37 13.36 6.02
N VAL A 102 -4.14 13.60 4.95
CA VAL A 102 -3.79 14.50 3.85
C VAL A 102 -4.64 15.76 3.92
N ASP A 103 -4.01 16.92 3.79
CA ASP A 103 -4.73 18.19 3.62
C ASP A 103 -5.17 18.36 2.15
N TRP A 104 -6.43 18.08 1.89
CA TRP A 104 -7.04 18.18 0.57
C TRP A 104 -7.43 19.59 0.18
N THR A 105 -7.34 20.55 1.09
CA THR A 105 -7.66 21.97 0.81
C THR A 105 -6.49 22.74 0.22
N PHE A 106 -5.30 22.12 0.20
CA PHE A 106 -4.11 22.73 -0.37
C PHE A 106 -4.31 22.97 -1.89
N PRO A 107 -4.15 24.23 -2.37
CA PRO A 107 -4.45 24.60 -3.74
C PRO A 107 -3.34 24.15 -4.71
N VAL A 108 -3.36 22.86 -5.07
CA VAL A 108 -2.39 22.23 -5.96
C VAL A 108 -3.12 21.43 -7.03
N ASP A 109 -2.61 21.48 -8.26
CA ASP A 109 -3.18 20.73 -9.37
C ASP A 109 -2.78 19.25 -9.31
N VAL A 110 -3.61 18.39 -9.90
CA VAL A 110 -3.39 16.94 -9.96
C VAL A 110 -2.02 16.61 -10.56
N ALA A 111 -1.65 17.25 -11.67
CA ALA A 111 -0.36 17.02 -12.32
C ALA A 111 0.84 17.39 -11.41
N ASP A 112 0.71 18.44 -10.61
CA ASP A 112 1.74 18.87 -9.66
C ASP A 112 1.86 17.90 -8.48
N VAL A 113 0.73 17.36 -7.98
CA VAL A 113 0.75 16.29 -6.97
C VAL A 113 1.52 15.07 -7.49
N VAL A 114 1.28 14.66 -8.73
CA VAL A 114 1.99 13.52 -9.33
C VAL A 114 3.47 13.87 -9.57
N MET A 115 3.78 15.12 -9.98
CA MET A 115 5.16 15.62 -10.12
C MET A 115 5.94 15.56 -8.80
N MET A 116 5.28 15.69 -7.63
CA MET A 116 5.96 15.52 -6.33
C MET A 116 6.62 14.13 -6.20
N GLY A 117 6.10 13.10 -6.88
CA GLY A 117 6.74 11.78 -6.95
C GLY A 117 8.12 11.81 -7.60
N ARG A 118 8.40 12.79 -8.46
CA ARG A 118 9.70 12.95 -9.13
C ARG A 118 10.76 13.69 -8.30
N ILE A 119 10.35 14.37 -7.20
CA ILE A 119 11.26 15.26 -6.43
C ILE A 119 12.52 14.52 -5.97
N GLY A 120 12.41 13.27 -5.50
CA GLY A 120 13.54 12.48 -5.06
C GLY A 120 14.59 12.23 -6.18
N ARG A 121 14.14 12.17 -7.43
CA ARG A 121 15.01 11.97 -8.62
C ARG A 121 15.51 13.28 -9.22
N LEU A 122 14.72 14.36 -9.09
CA LEU A 122 15.11 15.68 -9.59
C LEU A 122 16.30 16.26 -8.80
N GLY A 123 16.35 16.01 -7.51
CA GLY A 123 17.29 16.63 -6.59
C GLY A 123 16.91 18.07 -6.23
N LEU A 124 17.48 18.55 -5.14
CA LEU A 124 17.23 19.89 -4.59
C LEU A 124 17.64 20.95 -5.63
N PHE A 125 16.80 21.94 -5.89
CA PHE A 125 17.04 23.08 -6.80
C PHE A 125 17.01 22.78 -8.31
N ARG A 126 16.63 21.58 -8.75
CA ARG A 126 16.46 21.30 -10.18
C ARG A 126 14.99 21.48 -10.59
N ARG A 127 14.77 22.09 -11.76
CA ARG A 127 13.42 22.20 -12.35
C ARG A 127 13.07 20.91 -13.12
N PRO A 128 11.78 20.49 -13.10
CA PRO A 128 11.33 19.37 -13.91
C PRO A 128 11.65 19.57 -15.39
N LYS A 129 12.13 18.53 -16.03
CA LYS A 129 12.39 18.48 -17.46
C LYS A 129 11.19 17.87 -18.19
N ARG A 130 11.20 17.94 -19.53
CA ARG A 130 10.15 17.31 -20.37
C ARG A 130 9.98 15.82 -20.04
N ALA A 131 11.05 15.09 -19.84
CA ALA A 131 10.98 13.67 -19.46
C ALA A 131 10.24 13.44 -18.13
N ASP A 132 10.36 14.32 -17.15
CA ASP A 132 9.65 14.19 -15.87
C ASP A 132 8.13 14.39 -16.07
N TRP A 133 7.74 15.33 -16.91
CA TRP A 133 6.34 15.52 -17.29
C TRP A 133 5.77 14.33 -18.09
N GLU A 134 6.58 13.69 -18.91
CA GLU A 134 6.20 12.45 -19.62
C GLU A 134 5.86 11.33 -18.62
N TYR A 135 6.66 11.16 -17.53
CA TYR A 135 6.35 10.23 -16.44
C TYR A 135 5.04 10.59 -15.72
N VAL A 136 4.82 11.87 -15.45
CA VAL A 136 3.57 12.36 -14.81
C VAL A 136 2.36 12.01 -15.67
N HIS A 137 2.38 12.33 -16.96
CA HIS A 137 1.26 12.04 -17.86
C HIS A 137 0.99 10.55 -17.98
N GLN A 138 2.03 9.73 -18.13
CA GLN A 138 1.88 8.28 -18.19
C GLN A 138 1.33 7.69 -16.89
N SER A 139 1.78 8.20 -15.74
CA SER A 139 1.26 7.76 -14.45
C SER A 139 -0.23 8.12 -14.29
N LEU A 140 -0.65 9.29 -14.78
CA LEU A 140 -2.05 9.70 -14.81
C LEU A 140 -2.88 8.85 -15.79
N ASP A 141 -2.31 8.46 -16.93
CA ASP A 141 -2.98 7.58 -17.90
C ASP A 141 -3.25 6.19 -17.29
N VAL A 142 -2.28 5.62 -16.58
CA VAL A 142 -2.42 4.30 -15.92
C VAL A 142 -3.60 4.28 -14.94
N VAL A 143 -3.79 5.36 -14.19
CA VAL A 143 -4.87 5.45 -13.18
C VAL A 143 -6.16 6.09 -13.74
N GLY A 144 -6.24 6.37 -15.05
CA GLY A 144 -7.40 6.96 -15.70
C GLY A 144 -7.69 8.40 -15.25
N MET A 145 -6.67 9.19 -14.91
CA MET A 145 -6.82 10.54 -14.37
C MET A 145 -6.31 11.65 -15.29
N SER A 146 -5.90 11.36 -16.52
CA SER A 146 -5.32 12.34 -17.46
C SER A 146 -6.23 13.53 -17.75
N ALA A 147 -7.55 13.32 -17.87
CA ALA A 147 -8.52 14.39 -18.09
C ALA A 147 -8.64 15.39 -16.92
N PHE A 148 -8.11 15.03 -15.75
CA PHE A 148 -8.16 15.82 -14.51
C PHE A 148 -6.84 16.51 -14.19
N ALA A 149 -5.81 16.38 -15.03
CA ALA A 149 -4.44 16.84 -14.76
C ALA A 149 -4.34 18.31 -14.29
N ALA A 150 -5.15 19.20 -14.87
CA ALA A 150 -5.20 20.63 -14.55
C ALA A 150 -6.27 21.01 -13.49
N ARG A 151 -6.94 20.03 -12.87
CA ARG A 151 -7.89 20.30 -11.78
C ARG A 151 -7.18 20.35 -10.43
N GLN A 152 -7.73 21.14 -9.52
CA GLN A 152 -7.25 21.12 -8.14
C GLN A 152 -7.61 19.79 -7.46
N ILE A 153 -6.68 19.27 -6.63
CA ILE A 153 -6.86 17.99 -5.95
C ILE A 153 -8.11 17.98 -5.04
N GLY A 154 -8.46 19.11 -4.45
CA GLY A 154 -9.62 19.26 -3.59
C GLY A 154 -10.96 19.15 -4.29
N GLU A 155 -11.01 19.33 -5.62
CA GLU A 155 -12.24 19.23 -6.44
C GLU A 155 -12.58 17.78 -6.81
N LEU A 156 -11.70 16.83 -6.49
CA LEU A 156 -11.83 15.44 -6.85
C LEU A 156 -12.64 14.64 -5.81
N SER A 157 -13.35 13.59 -6.27
CA SER A 157 -13.93 12.59 -5.37
C SER A 157 -12.84 11.83 -4.61
N GLY A 158 -13.22 11.17 -3.49
CA GLY A 158 -12.27 10.39 -2.69
C GLY A 158 -11.53 9.31 -3.49
N GLY A 159 -12.23 8.57 -4.33
CA GLY A 159 -11.61 7.56 -5.20
C GLY A 159 -10.68 8.17 -6.25
N GLN A 160 -11.04 9.34 -6.80
CA GLN A 160 -10.16 10.08 -7.72
C GLN A 160 -8.89 10.57 -7.02
N GLN A 161 -9.02 11.14 -5.81
CA GLN A 161 -7.88 11.56 -4.98
C GLN A 161 -6.94 10.38 -4.71
N GLN A 162 -7.50 9.23 -4.35
CA GLN A 162 -6.71 8.02 -4.09
C GLN A 162 -5.94 7.58 -5.34
N ARG A 163 -6.57 7.57 -6.52
CA ARG A 163 -5.89 7.25 -7.80
C ARG A 163 -4.77 8.24 -8.11
N VAL A 164 -4.92 9.52 -7.81
CA VAL A 164 -3.84 10.52 -7.99
C VAL A 164 -2.64 10.20 -7.08
N PHE A 165 -2.86 9.76 -5.85
CA PHE A 165 -1.76 9.35 -4.96
C PHE A 165 -1.07 8.07 -5.44
N ILE A 166 -1.80 7.14 -6.06
CA ILE A 166 -1.18 5.98 -6.73
C ILE A 166 -0.37 6.45 -7.95
N ALA A 167 -0.89 7.39 -8.76
CA ALA A 167 -0.13 7.97 -9.87
C ALA A 167 1.16 8.66 -9.40
N ARG A 168 1.13 9.36 -8.26
CA ARG A 168 2.34 9.94 -7.64
C ARG A 168 3.37 8.86 -7.30
N ALA A 169 2.93 7.74 -6.75
CA ALA A 169 3.80 6.61 -6.44
C ALA A 169 4.39 5.97 -7.71
N LEU A 170 3.59 5.85 -8.78
CA LEU A 170 4.08 5.40 -10.09
C LEU A 170 5.11 6.37 -10.69
N ALA A 171 4.86 7.67 -10.63
CA ALA A 171 5.80 8.68 -11.12
C ALA A 171 7.14 8.64 -10.35
N GLN A 172 7.15 8.19 -9.10
CA GLN A 172 8.36 7.92 -8.33
C GLN A 172 9.14 6.71 -8.88
N GLU A 173 8.54 5.89 -9.77
CA GLU A 173 9.06 4.59 -10.23
C GLU A 173 9.29 3.64 -9.05
N ALA A 174 8.31 3.60 -8.13
CA ALA A 174 8.37 2.75 -6.96
C ALA A 174 8.23 1.27 -7.36
N GLU A 175 9.09 0.43 -6.80
CA GLU A 175 9.04 -1.04 -6.92
C GLU A 175 8.26 -1.68 -5.77
N LEU A 176 8.17 -0.96 -4.64
CA LEU A 176 7.37 -1.30 -3.48
C LEU A 176 6.39 -0.16 -3.16
N MET A 177 5.11 -0.48 -3.14
CA MET A 177 4.05 0.46 -2.80
C MET A 177 3.36 0.03 -1.51
N LEU A 178 3.37 0.90 -0.52
CA LEU A 178 2.73 0.70 0.78
C LEU A 178 1.50 1.60 0.85
N MET A 179 0.30 1.02 0.92
CA MET A 179 -0.96 1.77 0.92
C MET A 179 -1.70 1.58 2.25
N ASP A 180 -1.91 2.67 2.97
CA ASP A 180 -2.57 2.65 4.27
C ASP A 180 -4.07 2.94 4.12
N GLU A 181 -4.90 1.91 4.23
CA GLU A 181 -6.35 1.94 4.11
C GLU A 181 -6.87 2.67 2.85
N PRO A 182 -6.39 2.31 1.63
CA PRO A 182 -6.70 3.05 0.41
C PRO A 182 -8.15 2.92 -0.04
N LEU A 183 -8.91 1.97 0.49
CA LEU A 183 -10.28 1.65 0.08
C LEU A 183 -11.33 2.18 1.08
N THR A 184 -10.89 2.67 2.23
CA THR A 184 -11.79 3.11 3.32
C THR A 184 -12.61 4.33 2.90
N GLY A 185 -13.93 4.23 3.08
CA GLY A 185 -14.87 5.31 2.78
C GLY A 185 -15.13 5.54 1.29
N LEU A 186 -14.73 4.60 0.43
CA LEU A 186 -15.03 4.63 -0.99
C LEU A 186 -16.27 3.79 -1.31
N ASP A 187 -17.03 4.25 -2.30
CA ASP A 187 -18.11 3.44 -2.91
C ASP A 187 -17.55 2.27 -3.71
N VAL A 188 -18.39 1.26 -3.98
CA VAL A 188 -18.01 0.02 -4.67
C VAL A 188 -17.33 0.29 -6.02
N ARG A 189 -17.86 1.21 -6.82
CA ARG A 189 -17.30 1.54 -8.13
C ARG A 189 -15.89 2.13 -8.01
N SER A 190 -15.67 3.01 -7.03
CA SER A 190 -14.35 3.58 -6.76
C SER A 190 -13.36 2.52 -6.26
N GLN A 191 -13.83 1.52 -5.51
CA GLN A 191 -13.00 0.38 -5.11
C GLN A 191 -12.61 -0.48 -6.31
N ASP A 192 -13.56 -0.80 -7.22
CA ASP A 192 -13.29 -1.55 -8.45
C ASP A 192 -12.28 -0.82 -9.35
N ASP A 193 -12.40 0.51 -9.49
CA ASP A 193 -11.42 1.32 -10.22
C ASP A 193 -10.00 1.18 -9.61
N ILE A 194 -9.87 1.12 -8.28
CA ILE A 194 -8.58 0.94 -7.60
C ILE A 194 -8.07 -0.48 -7.81
N PHE A 195 -8.92 -1.51 -7.75
CA PHE A 195 -8.51 -2.89 -8.04
C PHE A 195 -8.00 -3.04 -9.48
N ALA A 196 -8.64 -2.42 -10.46
CA ALA A 196 -8.14 -2.40 -11.84
C ALA A 196 -6.74 -1.79 -11.94
N VAL A 197 -6.46 -0.74 -11.15
CA VAL A 197 -5.10 -0.17 -11.06
C VAL A 197 -4.13 -1.15 -10.38
N LEU A 198 -4.54 -1.85 -9.33
CA LEU A 198 -3.71 -2.87 -8.66
C LEU A 198 -3.34 -4.03 -9.60
N ASP A 199 -4.29 -4.47 -10.45
CA ASP A 199 -4.04 -5.49 -11.46
C ASP A 199 -3.00 -5.01 -12.49
N GLU A 200 -3.06 -3.75 -12.91
CA GLU A 200 -2.06 -3.14 -13.79
C GLU A 200 -0.68 -3.06 -13.10
N LEU A 201 -0.63 -2.73 -11.79
CA LEU A 201 0.61 -2.73 -11.01
C LEU A 201 1.21 -4.14 -10.91
N ARG A 202 0.36 -5.16 -10.69
CA ARG A 202 0.77 -6.57 -10.68
C ARG A 202 1.38 -6.97 -12.03
N ALA A 203 0.73 -6.62 -13.14
CA ALA A 203 1.24 -6.89 -14.49
C ALA A 203 2.60 -6.23 -14.77
N ARG A 204 2.89 -5.12 -14.09
CA ARG A 204 4.19 -4.42 -14.15
C ARG A 204 5.23 -4.93 -13.16
N GLY A 205 4.90 -5.91 -12.34
CA GLY A 205 5.80 -6.48 -11.33
C GLY A 205 6.04 -5.57 -10.12
N VAL A 206 5.16 -4.59 -9.87
CA VAL A 206 5.23 -3.74 -8.69
C VAL A 206 4.73 -4.51 -7.47
N THR A 207 5.54 -4.55 -6.43
CA THR A 207 5.16 -5.14 -5.15
C THR A 207 4.22 -4.21 -4.39
N VAL A 208 3.13 -4.72 -3.85
CA VAL A 208 2.15 -3.90 -3.14
C VAL A 208 1.80 -4.51 -1.79
N MET A 209 1.84 -3.69 -0.74
CA MET A 209 1.25 -4.02 0.57
C MET A 209 0.11 -3.04 0.86
N ILE A 210 -1.07 -3.57 1.16
CA ILE A 210 -2.27 -2.78 1.46
C ILE A 210 -2.73 -3.07 2.88
N ALA A 211 -2.78 -2.06 3.73
CA ALA A 211 -3.45 -2.18 5.03
C ALA A 211 -4.96 -2.04 4.84
N THR A 212 -5.72 -2.97 5.41
CA THR A 212 -7.18 -2.91 5.45
C THR A 212 -7.69 -3.53 6.74
N HIS A 213 -8.92 -3.18 7.12
CA HIS A 213 -9.65 -3.83 8.21
C HIS A 213 -10.71 -4.82 7.69
N ASP A 214 -10.93 -4.87 6.39
CA ASP A 214 -11.90 -5.76 5.74
C ASP A 214 -11.25 -7.11 5.43
N LEU A 215 -11.58 -8.12 6.24
CA LEU A 215 -11.06 -9.49 6.13
C LEU A 215 -11.62 -10.22 4.91
N ASN A 216 -12.90 -9.98 4.56
CA ASN A 216 -13.53 -10.63 3.41
C ASN A 216 -12.90 -10.14 2.11
N LEU A 217 -12.77 -8.82 1.97
CA LEU A 217 -12.09 -8.21 0.84
C LEU A 217 -10.64 -8.71 0.71
N ALA A 218 -9.92 -8.83 1.84
CA ALA A 218 -8.56 -9.34 1.84
C ALA A 218 -8.50 -10.80 1.38
N ALA A 219 -9.44 -11.65 1.80
CA ALA A 219 -9.53 -13.04 1.38
C ALA A 219 -9.89 -13.21 -0.10
N GLU A 220 -10.78 -12.37 -0.62
CA GLU A 220 -11.27 -12.46 -2.00
C GLU A 220 -10.29 -11.91 -3.04
N ARG A 221 -9.53 -10.88 -2.69
CA ARG A 221 -8.76 -10.08 -3.67
C ARG A 221 -7.25 -10.27 -3.61
N PHE A 222 -6.72 -10.92 -2.57
CA PHE A 222 -5.28 -11.07 -2.37
C PHE A 222 -4.88 -12.53 -2.22
N ASP A 223 -3.83 -12.93 -2.92
CA ASP A 223 -3.28 -14.30 -2.84
C ASP A 223 -2.58 -14.55 -1.50
N ARG A 224 -2.10 -13.49 -0.86
CA ARG A 224 -1.45 -13.56 0.46
C ARG A 224 -1.95 -12.47 1.39
N VAL A 225 -2.09 -12.85 2.67
CA VAL A 225 -2.51 -11.96 3.74
C VAL A 225 -1.54 -12.02 4.91
N MET A 226 -1.46 -10.93 5.63
CA MET A 226 -0.70 -10.78 6.86
C MET A 226 -1.66 -10.39 7.98
N LEU A 227 -1.80 -11.21 9.01
CA LEU A 227 -2.61 -10.91 10.19
C LEU A 227 -1.73 -10.34 11.29
N LEU A 228 -1.98 -9.08 11.66
CA LEU A 228 -1.17 -8.30 12.59
C LEU A 228 -2.02 -7.84 13.78
N ASN A 229 -1.49 -7.99 14.99
CA ASN A 229 -2.00 -7.35 16.20
C ASN A 229 -0.84 -7.07 17.18
N GLY A 230 -0.05 -6.03 16.89
CA GLY A 230 1.21 -5.75 17.58
C GLY A 230 2.30 -6.79 17.31
N GLN A 231 1.92 -8.02 17.00
CA GLN A 231 2.76 -9.14 16.59
C GLN A 231 2.24 -9.73 15.30
N LEU A 232 3.09 -10.44 14.58
CA LEU A 232 2.70 -11.18 13.38
C LEU A 232 2.03 -12.50 13.81
N LEU A 233 0.71 -12.61 13.60
CA LEU A 233 -0.08 -13.79 13.96
C LEU A 233 -0.16 -14.82 12.82
N GLY A 234 0.04 -14.38 11.58
CA GLY A 234 0.07 -15.24 10.40
C GLY A 234 0.46 -14.48 9.15
N PHE A 235 1.12 -15.19 8.22
CA PHE A 235 1.48 -14.67 6.90
C PHE A 235 1.47 -15.80 5.88
N GLY A 236 0.61 -15.73 4.87
CA GLY A 236 0.43 -16.79 3.87
C GLY A 236 -0.86 -16.64 3.10
N GLN A 237 -1.39 -17.75 2.59
CA GLN A 237 -2.70 -17.77 1.92
C GLN A 237 -3.83 -17.46 2.93
N PRO A 238 -4.93 -16.84 2.50
CA PRO A 238 -6.03 -16.48 3.40
C PRO A 238 -6.55 -17.65 4.23
N GLU A 239 -6.71 -18.84 3.62
CA GLU A 239 -7.22 -20.05 4.28
C GLU A 239 -6.32 -20.52 5.43
N ASP A 240 -5.00 -20.35 5.27
CA ASP A 240 -4.01 -20.74 6.27
C ASP A 240 -3.91 -19.71 7.41
N VAL A 241 -4.18 -18.44 7.10
CA VAL A 241 -4.00 -17.32 8.05
C VAL A 241 -5.28 -17.03 8.82
N PHE A 242 -6.45 -17.07 8.19
CA PHE A 242 -7.73 -16.72 8.81
C PHE A 242 -8.37 -17.90 9.54
N THR A 243 -7.59 -18.56 10.40
CA THR A 243 -8.13 -19.61 11.27
C THR A 243 -8.92 -19.00 12.45
N PRO A 244 -9.96 -19.69 12.96
CA PRO A 244 -10.74 -19.21 14.10
C PRO A 244 -9.87 -18.79 15.29
N GLU A 245 -8.86 -19.57 15.62
CA GLU A 245 -7.95 -19.34 16.75
C GLU A 245 -7.16 -18.03 16.56
N ARG A 246 -6.59 -17.80 15.37
CA ARG A 246 -5.82 -16.60 15.07
C ARG A 246 -6.70 -15.36 15.02
N LEU A 247 -7.90 -15.48 14.48
CA LEU A 247 -8.85 -14.38 14.40
C LEU A 247 -9.35 -13.99 15.79
N VAL A 248 -9.65 -14.96 16.67
CA VAL A 248 -9.99 -14.69 18.08
C VAL A 248 -8.81 -14.05 18.79
N ASN A 249 -7.58 -14.49 18.54
CA ASN A 249 -6.38 -13.87 19.11
C ASN A 249 -6.17 -12.43 18.62
N ALA A 250 -6.44 -12.16 17.33
CA ALA A 250 -6.28 -10.83 16.75
C ALA A 250 -7.35 -9.83 17.20
N TYR A 251 -8.63 -10.26 17.22
CA TYR A 251 -9.78 -9.37 17.39
C TYR A 251 -10.55 -9.57 18.71
N GLY A 252 -10.10 -10.54 19.55
CA GLY A 252 -10.86 -10.95 20.72
C GLY A 252 -12.15 -11.69 20.36
N GLY A 253 -13.13 -11.74 21.25
CA GLY A 253 -14.41 -12.43 21.02
C GLY A 253 -15.39 -11.71 20.08
N HIS A 254 -14.97 -10.68 19.38
CA HIS A 254 -15.83 -9.82 18.53
C HIS A 254 -15.96 -10.29 17.07
N ILE A 255 -15.40 -11.45 16.72
CA ILE A 255 -15.52 -12.04 15.39
C ILE A 255 -16.44 -13.26 15.42
N ARG A 256 -17.35 -13.35 14.44
CA ARG A 256 -18.13 -14.54 14.13
C ARG A 256 -17.84 -14.99 12.72
N MET A 257 -17.56 -16.27 12.57
CA MET A 257 -17.48 -16.93 11.27
C MET A 257 -18.84 -17.51 10.95
N LEU A 258 -19.43 -17.12 9.83
CA LEU A 258 -20.67 -17.65 9.31
C LEU A 258 -20.36 -18.49 8.10
N ASP A 259 -20.75 -19.76 8.13
CA ASP A 259 -20.70 -20.63 6.96
C ASP A 259 -21.93 -20.33 6.09
N THR A 260 -21.71 -19.81 4.90
CA THR A 260 -22.78 -19.35 3.99
C THR A 260 -23.09 -20.36 2.88
N GLY A 261 -22.54 -21.58 2.94
CA GLY A 261 -22.75 -22.59 1.91
C GLY A 261 -21.96 -22.37 0.61
N ASP A 262 -21.61 -21.12 0.29
CA ASP A 262 -20.73 -20.72 -0.82
C ASP A 262 -19.32 -20.31 -0.32
N GLY A 263 -19.10 -20.34 1.00
CA GLY A 263 -17.85 -19.96 1.64
C GLY A 263 -18.04 -19.49 3.08
N THR A 264 -16.94 -19.20 3.76
CA THR A 264 -16.93 -18.67 5.13
C THR A 264 -16.95 -17.16 5.11
N MET A 265 -18.01 -16.54 5.62
CA MET A 265 -18.10 -15.09 5.81
C MET A 265 -17.62 -14.71 7.22
N ILE A 266 -16.69 -13.76 7.31
CA ILE A 266 -16.19 -13.25 8.59
C ILE A 266 -16.98 -11.99 8.94
N VAL A 267 -17.73 -12.02 10.04
CA VAL A 267 -18.52 -10.88 10.55
C VAL A 267 -17.83 -10.32 11.78
N ASN A 268 -17.46 -9.04 11.70
CA ASN A 268 -16.91 -8.29 12.84
C ASN A 268 -18.07 -7.61 13.59
N ASP A 269 -18.22 -7.87 14.88
CA ASP A 269 -19.25 -7.25 15.71
C ASP A 269 -18.75 -5.87 16.18
N THR A 270 -19.13 -4.82 15.44
CA THR A 270 -18.73 -3.43 15.73
C THR A 270 -19.64 -2.75 16.77
N CYS A 271 -20.54 -3.49 17.41
CA CYS A 271 -21.40 -2.97 18.47
C CYS A 271 -20.67 -3.02 19.81
N CYS A 272 -19.99 -1.94 20.19
CA CYS A 272 -19.73 -1.44 21.53
C CYS A 272 -18.39 -0.70 21.61
N ASP A 273 -18.27 0.44 20.93
CA ASP A 273 -17.38 1.52 21.38
C ASP A 273 -18.25 2.73 21.73
N GLN A 274 -18.65 2.81 23.01
CA GLN A 274 -19.06 4.05 23.67
C GLN A 274 -18.00 4.45 24.68
#